data_ffaff19ea3fcdb2aeb1b2f6205bc4c04
#
_entry.id   ffaff19ea3fcdb2aeb1b2f6205bc4c04
#
_cell.length_a   1.000
_cell.length_b   1.000
_cell.length_c   1.000
_cell.angle_alpha   90.00
_cell.angle_beta   90.00
_cell.angle_gamma   90.00
#
_symmetry.space_group_name_H-M   'P 1'
#
loop_
_entity.id
_entity.type
_entity.pdbx_description
1 polymer ?
#
loop_
_entity_poly.entity_id
_entity_poly.type
_entity_poly.pdbx_seq_one_letter_code
_entity_poly.pdbx_strand_id
1 'polypeptide(L)'
;EQGFNPFKFGVIGSSDTHNATYAGDEDNYWSKVGLRDSDGVLRGSVPLDEPREGGEAYADTYFNQWGAAGLAAVWAEENTRDSIYDAFRRKETFGTTGPRMKVRFFAGYDLPELEDPALVSRAYADGVTMGGDLLAQSAESPEFVAWVARDAMSAPLQRVQIIKGWVEDGAAQERVIDVACSGGMAVDPTTNRCPDNGASVDISDCSISSNVGEAELKAKWRDPEFDPSQNAFYYIRALENPTCRWSTWDAVRAGVEPRPDMATTIQERVWSSPIWITPVN
;
A
#
# COMPACT_ATOMS: atom_id res chain seq x y z
N GLU A 1 -16.54 25.48 -5.98
CA GLU A 1 -17.68 26.35 -6.28
C GLU A 1 -19.04 25.76 -5.84
N GLN A 2 -19.08 24.47 -5.44
CA GLN A 2 -20.28 23.82 -4.89
C GLN A 2 -20.30 23.78 -3.36
N GLY A 3 -19.33 24.40 -2.67
CA GLY A 3 -19.24 24.47 -1.23
C GLY A 3 -18.82 23.17 -0.53
N PHE A 4 -18.47 22.11 -1.28
CA PHE A 4 -17.93 20.87 -0.74
C PHE A 4 -16.89 20.26 -1.70
N ASN A 5 -16.01 19.42 -1.17
CA ASN A 5 -15.05 18.64 -1.94
C ASN A 5 -15.60 17.21 -2.19
N PRO A 6 -16.02 16.87 -3.41
CA PRO A 6 -16.59 15.56 -3.73
C PRO A 6 -15.54 14.44 -3.74
N PHE A 7 -14.24 14.77 -3.69
CA PHE A 7 -13.13 13.81 -3.72
C PHE A 7 -12.67 13.37 -2.33
N LYS A 8 -13.32 13.81 -1.25
CA LYS A 8 -13.05 13.33 0.12
C LYS A 8 -13.64 11.93 0.34
N PHE A 9 -13.10 10.92 -0.32
CA PHE A 9 -13.50 9.52 -0.20
C PHE A 9 -12.44 8.70 0.55
N GLY A 10 -12.80 7.49 0.98
CA GLY A 10 -11.88 6.49 1.51
C GLY A 10 -11.27 5.66 0.40
N VAL A 11 -10.21 4.92 0.75
CA VAL A 11 -9.47 4.05 -0.16
C VAL A 11 -9.67 2.59 0.25
N ILE A 12 -9.86 1.73 -0.73
CA ILE A 12 -9.87 0.27 -0.58
C ILE A 12 -9.04 -0.37 -1.69
N GLY A 13 -8.53 -1.58 -1.46
CA GLY A 13 -8.03 -2.46 -2.50
C GLY A 13 -9.14 -3.36 -3.03
N SER A 14 -8.94 -3.95 -4.20
CA SER A 14 -9.89 -4.88 -4.82
C SER A 14 -9.17 -5.91 -5.68
N SER A 15 -9.75 -7.09 -5.82
CA SER A 15 -9.20 -8.14 -6.65
C SER A 15 -9.55 -8.02 -8.12
N ASP A 16 -10.66 -7.39 -8.44
CA ASP A 16 -11.29 -7.40 -9.77
C ASP A 16 -11.54 -8.82 -10.32
N THR A 17 -11.73 -9.79 -9.41
CA THR A 17 -11.91 -11.19 -9.78
C THR A 17 -13.34 -11.42 -10.29
N HIS A 18 -13.44 -12.14 -11.44
CA HIS A 18 -14.71 -12.43 -12.11
C HIS A 18 -15.18 -13.87 -11.92
N ASN A 19 -14.59 -14.64 -11.02
CA ASN A 19 -14.78 -16.08 -10.89
C ASN A 19 -15.09 -16.57 -9.49
N ALA A 20 -15.49 -15.66 -8.57
CA ALA A 20 -15.83 -15.95 -7.17
C ALA A 20 -14.68 -16.59 -6.35
N THR A 21 -13.44 -16.57 -6.85
CA THR A 21 -12.23 -16.97 -6.13
C THR A 21 -11.35 -15.76 -5.83
N TYR A 22 -10.47 -15.91 -4.85
CA TYR A 22 -9.52 -14.91 -4.46
C TYR A 22 -8.10 -15.49 -4.50
N ALA A 23 -7.21 -14.85 -5.26
CA ALA A 23 -5.81 -15.19 -5.34
C ALA A 23 -5.01 -13.94 -4.90
N GLY A 24 -4.80 -13.82 -3.59
CA GLY A 24 -4.16 -12.63 -2.99
C GLY A 24 -2.65 -12.67 -3.01
N ASP A 25 -2.07 -13.84 -3.17
CA ASP A 25 -0.65 -14.05 -3.08
C ASP A 25 -0.06 -14.24 -4.47
N GLU A 26 1.08 -13.63 -4.74
CA GLU A 26 1.78 -13.74 -6.03
C GLU A 26 2.24 -15.18 -6.32
N ASP A 27 2.58 -15.94 -5.29
CA ASP A 27 2.95 -17.36 -5.41
C ASP A 27 1.75 -18.28 -5.64
N ASN A 28 0.54 -17.80 -5.43
CA ASN A 28 -0.69 -18.56 -5.59
C ASN A 28 -1.68 -17.86 -6.53
N TYR A 29 -1.18 -17.12 -7.50
CA TYR A 29 -2.02 -16.53 -8.53
C TYR A 29 -2.64 -17.63 -9.41
N TRP A 30 -3.96 -17.70 -9.42
CA TRP A 30 -4.64 -18.69 -10.24
C TRP A 30 -5.31 -18.05 -11.46
N SER A 31 -6.20 -17.08 -11.26
CA SER A 31 -6.98 -16.49 -12.35
C SER A 31 -7.81 -15.28 -11.85
N LYS A 32 -8.07 -14.33 -12.74
CA LYS A 32 -9.09 -13.29 -12.56
C LYS A 32 -10.35 -13.52 -13.40
N VAL A 33 -10.22 -14.13 -14.56
CA VAL A 33 -11.29 -14.29 -15.56
C VAL A 33 -11.63 -15.77 -15.83
N GLY A 34 -11.32 -16.64 -14.90
CA GLY A 34 -11.61 -18.08 -14.98
C GLY A 34 -10.72 -18.80 -15.99
N LEU A 35 -11.33 -19.54 -16.90
CA LEU A 35 -10.59 -20.36 -17.86
C LEU A 35 -9.72 -19.58 -18.84
N ARG A 36 -9.92 -18.27 -18.97
CA ARG A 36 -9.16 -17.43 -19.92
C ARG A 36 -7.73 -17.15 -19.49
N ASP A 37 -7.44 -17.24 -18.20
CA ASP A 37 -6.14 -16.95 -17.61
C ASP A 37 -5.78 -17.96 -16.50
N SER A 38 -6.27 -19.21 -16.63
CA SER A 38 -6.14 -20.24 -15.58
C SER A 38 -4.75 -20.87 -15.47
N ASP A 39 -3.90 -20.68 -16.46
CA ASP A 39 -2.52 -21.19 -16.45
C ASP A 39 -1.53 -20.17 -17.04
N GLY A 40 -0.24 -20.45 -16.88
CA GLY A 40 0.84 -19.56 -17.32
C GLY A 40 0.88 -19.31 -18.82
N VAL A 41 0.48 -20.29 -19.64
CA VAL A 41 0.42 -20.13 -21.10
C VAL A 41 -0.72 -19.20 -21.49
N LEU A 42 -1.92 -19.43 -20.95
CA LEU A 42 -3.10 -18.62 -21.25
C LEU A 42 -2.95 -17.16 -20.79
N ARG A 43 -2.29 -16.91 -19.65
CA ARG A 43 -2.02 -15.54 -19.17
C ARG A 43 -0.72 -14.94 -19.70
N GLY A 44 -0.01 -15.69 -20.56
CA GLY A 44 1.14 -15.19 -21.32
C GLY A 44 2.45 -15.04 -20.52
N SER A 45 2.59 -15.71 -19.38
CA SER A 45 3.84 -15.76 -18.60
C SER A 45 4.76 -16.91 -18.98
N VAL A 46 4.19 -18.00 -19.56
CA VAL A 46 4.89 -19.17 -20.06
C VAL A 46 4.80 -19.18 -21.59
N PRO A 47 5.87 -19.53 -22.31
CA PRO A 47 5.84 -19.60 -23.78
C PRO A 47 4.79 -20.56 -24.30
N LEU A 48 4.31 -20.29 -25.50
CA LEU A 48 3.51 -21.22 -26.29
C LEU A 48 4.36 -22.42 -26.70
N ASP A 49 3.78 -23.62 -26.79
CA ASP A 49 4.46 -24.82 -27.31
C ASP A 49 4.96 -24.61 -28.76
N GLU A 50 4.19 -23.90 -29.56
CA GLU A 50 4.56 -23.46 -30.90
C GLU A 50 4.30 -21.95 -31.03
N PRO A 51 5.25 -21.14 -31.55
CA PRO A 51 5.04 -19.73 -31.84
C PRO A 51 3.86 -19.56 -32.82
N ARG A 52 3.07 -18.48 -32.60
CA ARG A 52 1.99 -18.10 -33.51
C ARG A 52 2.53 -17.68 -34.88
N GLU A 53 1.64 -17.63 -35.85
CA GLU A 53 1.89 -17.04 -37.15
C GLU A 53 2.26 -15.55 -36.94
N GLY A 54 3.52 -15.19 -37.23
CA GLY A 54 4.10 -13.90 -36.89
C GLY A 54 5.30 -13.95 -35.93
N GLY A 55 5.59 -15.15 -35.34
CA GLY A 55 6.75 -15.37 -34.47
C GLY A 55 6.51 -15.00 -32.98
N GLU A 56 5.29 -14.78 -32.59
CA GLU A 56 4.93 -14.51 -31.18
C GLU A 56 5.14 -15.74 -30.32
N ALA A 57 6.06 -15.64 -29.36
CA ALA A 57 6.38 -16.73 -28.44
C ALA A 57 5.39 -16.87 -27.26
N TYR A 58 4.61 -15.84 -26.95
CA TYR A 58 3.69 -15.79 -25.82
C TYR A 58 2.27 -15.47 -26.29
N ALA A 59 1.27 -15.87 -25.49
CA ALA A 59 -0.09 -15.44 -25.72
C ALA A 59 -0.19 -13.91 -25.58
N ASP A 60 -0.86 -13.28 -26.56
CA ASP A 60 -1.19 -11.86 -26.49
C ASP A 60 -2.33 -11.64 -25.50
N THR A 61 -2.05 -10.93 -24.40
CA THR A 61 -2.98 -10.75 -23.30
C THR A 61 -2.64 -9.49 -22.49
N TYR A 62 -3.65 -8.88 -21.92
CA TYR A 62 -3.50 -7.72 -21.03
C TYR A 62 -3.22 -8.10 -19.56
N PHE A 63 -3.19 -9.38 -19.23
CA PHE A 63 -2.94 -9.87 -17.85
C PHE A 63 -1.54 -9.52 -17.35
N ASN A 64 -0.59 -9.30 -18.23
CA ASN A 64 0.76 -8.88 -17.92
C ASN A 64 0.84 -7.56 -17.10
N GLN A 65 -0.21 -6.74 -17.14
CA GLN A 65 -0.29 -5.47 -16.40
C GLN A 65 -0.80 -5.67 -14.97
N TRP A 66 -1.38 -6.82 -14.62
CA TRP A 66 -2.02 -7.05 -13.33
C TRP A 66 -1.06 -7.65 -12.31
N GLY A 67 -1.19 -7.23 -11.04
CA GLY A 67 -0.69 -7.96 -9.88
C GLY A 67 -1.68 -9.06 -9.48
N ALA A 68 -1.41 -9.74 -8.38
CA ALA A 68 -2.37 -10.62 -7.71
C ALA A 68 -3.61 -9.84 -7.24
N ALA A 69 -4.34 -10.29 -6.27
CA ALA A 69 -5.57 -9.64 -5.86
C ALA A 69 -5.33 -8.60 -4.75
N GLY A 70 -5.94 -7.42 -4.85
CA GLY A 70 -5.99 -6.46 -3.76
C GLY A 70 -7.06 -6.81 -2.71
N LEU A 71 -6.92 -6.27 -1.49
CA LEU A 71 -7.85 -6.41 -0.38
C LEU A 71 -8.44 -5.07 0.03
N ALA A 72 -9.75 -5.05 0.30
CA ALA A 72 -10.40 -4.01 1.07
C ALA A 72 -10.35 -4.37 2.56
N ALA A 73 -9.97 -3.41 3.39
CA ALA A 73 -9.94 -3.57 4.84
C ALA A 73 -10.56 -2.37 5.56
N VAL A 74 -11.10 -2.61 6.74
CA VAL A 74 -11.70 -1.59 7.60
C VAL A 74 -11.28 -1.80 9.05
N TRP A 75 -11.26 -0.73 9.83
CA TRP A 75 -11.25 -0.79 11.28
C TRP A 75 -12.68 -0.64 11.79
N ALA A 76 -13.26 -1.74 12.25
CA ALA A 76 -14.60 -1.81 12.81
C ALA A 76 -14.51 -2.28 14.27
N GLU A 77 -15.46 -1.86 15.11
CA GLU A 77 -15.51 -2.27 16.51
C GLU A 77 -15.90 -3.74 16.65
N GLU A 78 -16.73 -4.24 15.72
CA GLU A 78 -17.21 -5.62 15.69
C GLU A 78 -17.25 -6.15 14.26
N ASN A 79 -17.14 -7.45 14.09
CA ASN A 79 -17.35 -8.11 12.81
C ASN A 79 -18.85 -8.33 12.54
N THR A 80 -19.58 -7.22 12.49
CA THR A 80 -21.01 -7.17 12.15
C THR A 80 -21.23 -6.30 10.92
N ARG A 81 -22.34 -6.51 10.21
CA ARG A 81 -22.71 -5.71 9.04
C ARG A 81 -22.75 -4.22 9.36
N ASP A 82 -23.39 -3.87 10.46
CA ASP A 82 -23.61 -2.46 10.84
C ASP A 82 -22.28 -1.79 11.20
N SER A 83 -21.44 -2.44 12.02
CA SER A 83 -20.14 -1.90 12.41
C SER A 83 -19.18 -1.75 11.21
N ILE A 84 -19.19 -2.72 10.28
CA ILE A 84 -18.42 -2.62 9.03
C ILE A 84 -18.95 -1.47 8.16
N TYR A 85 -20.28 -1.32 8.03
CA TYR A 85 -20.88 -0.24 7.27
C TYR A 85 -20.54 1.13 7.87
N ASP A 86 -20.58 1.25 9.20
CA ASP A 86 -20.19 2.48 9.90
C ASP A 86 -18.71 2.83 9.67
N ALA A 87 -17.82 1.84 9.64
CA ALA A 87 -16.42 2.03 9.29
C ALA A 87 -16.25 2.55 7.86
N PHE A 88 -16.99 2.03 6.89
CA PHE A 88 -17.05 2.58 5.53
C PHE A 88 -17.57 4.03 5.52
N ARG A 89 -18.60 4.31 6.29
CA ARG A 89 -19.16 5.67 6.42
C ARG A 89 -18.16 6.66 7.00
N ARG A 90 -17.38 6.24 7.97
CA ARG A 90 -16.27 7.04 8.53
C ARG A 90 -15.05 7.09 7.59
N LYS A 91 -15.04 6.29 6.53
CA LYS A 91 -13.89 6.14 5.62
C LYS A 91 -12.64 5.59 6.34
N GLU A 92 -12.84 4.88 7.44
CA GLU A 92 -11.77 4.24 8.19
C GLU A 92 -11.38 2.92 7.52
N THR A 93 -10.94 3.06 6.28
CA THR A 93 -10.67 1.99 5.33
C THR A 93 -9.26 2.07 4.80
N PHE A 94 -8.74 0.94 4.36
CA PHE A 94 -7.45 0.86 3.71
C PHE A 94 -7.43 -0.26 2.67
N GLY A 95 -6.47 -0.21 1.76
CA GLY A 95 -6.30 -1.19 0.72
C GLY A 95 -4.90 -1.80 0.74
N THR A 96 -4.80 -3.09 0.43
CA THR A 96 -3.52 -3.76 0.17
C THR A 96 -3.48 -4.32 -1.24
N THR A 97 -2.31 -4.71 -1.71
CA THR A 97 -2.12 -5.39 -2.98
C THR A 97 -2.25 -6.92 -2.88
N GLY A 98 -2.67 -7.45 -1.73
CA GLY A 98 -2.88 -8.88 -1.52
C GLY A 98 -2.61 -9.30 -0.08
N PRO A 99 -1.40 -9.08 0.45
CA PRO A 99 -1.08 -9.42 1.84
C PRO A 99 -2.00 -8.72 2.84
N ARG A 100 -2.25 -9.41 3.95
CA ARG A 100 -3.12 -8.90 5.04
C ARG A 100 -2.35 -7.97 5.97
N MET A 101 -1.61 -7.01 5.40
CA MET A 101 -0.99 -5.94 6.18
C MET A 101 -2.05 -5.15 6.94
N LYS A 102 -1.69 -4.67 8.13
CA LYS A 102 -2.55 -3.81 8.94
C LYS A 102 -1.91 -2.44 9.05
N VAL A 103 -2.72 -1.40 8.88
CA VAL A 103 -2.26 -0.02 8.94
C VAL A 103 -3.15 0.81 9.84
N ARG A 104 -2.53 1.66 10.68
CA ARG A 104 -3.21 2.73 11.42
C ARG A 104 -2.55 4.04 11.08
N PHE A 105 -3.36 5.07 10.91
CA PHE A 105 -2.90 6.40 10.61
C PHE A 105 -3.74 7.42 11.35
N PHE A 106 -3.07 8.25 12.15
CA PHE A 106 -3.70 9.28 12.96
C PHE A 106 -3.02 10.63 12.72
N ALA A 107 -3.78 11.71 12.90
CA ALA A 107 -3.25 13.07 12.98
C ALA A 107 -3.87 13.83 14.14
N GLY A 108 -3.09 14.69 14.79
CA GLY A 108 -3.54 15.49 15.93
C GLY A 108 -2.47 16.45 16.38
N TYR A 109 -2.77 17.25 17.43
CA TYR A 109 -1.81 18.23 17.96
C TYR A 109 -1.19 17.82 19.30
N ASP A 110 -1.71 16.76 19.93
CA ASP A 110 -1.22 16.20 21.19
C ASP A 110 -1.36 14.67 21.18
N LEU A 111 -0.75 14.04 20.16
CA LEU A 111 -0.78 12.58 20.06
C LEU A 111 0.23 11.95 21.02
N PRO A 112 -0.10 10.77 21.59
CA PRO A 112 0.79 10.06 22.53
C PRO A 112 2.08 9.62 21.83
N GLU A 113 3.12 9.33 22.65
CA GLU A 113 4.37 8.75 22.16
C GLU A 113 4.15 7.31 21.66
N LEU A 114 5.03 6.86 20.76
CA LEU A 114 4.89 5.54 20.09
C LEU A 114 4.94 4.35 21.05
N GLU A 115 5.61 4.52 22.19
CA GLU A 115 5.77 3.50 23.23
C GLU A 115 4.61 3.49 24.25
N ASP A 116 3.69 4.46 24.17
CA ASP A 116 2.55 4.52 25.08
C ASP A 116 1.65 3.28 24.86
N PRO A 117 1.43 2.45 25.89
CA PRO A 117 0.57 1.27 25.76
C PRO A 117 -0.88 1.63 25.41
N ALA A 118 -1.30 2.87 25.66
CA ALA A 118 -2.61 3.40 25.31
C ALA A 118 -2.60 4.19 23.97
N LEU A 119 -1.53 4.08 23.17
CA LEU A 119 -1.36 4.83 21.91
C LEU A 119 -2.63 4.87 21.07
N VAL A 120 -3.23 3.72 20.78
CA VAL A 120 -4.39 3.64 19.90
C VAL A 120 -5.61 4.34 20.51
N SER A 121 -5.95 4.04 21.76
CA SER A 121 -7.13 4.63 22.41
C SER A 121 -7.00 6.13 22.60
N ARG A 122 -5.81 6.62 22.93
CA ARG A 122 -5.53 8.05 23.05
C ARG A 122 -5.53 8.74 21.69
N ALA A 123 -4.94 8.14 20.66
CA ALA A 123 -4.95 8.72 19.32
C ALA A 123 -6.37 8.86 18.75
N TYR A 124 -7.30 7.96 19.11
CA TYR A 124 -8.72 8.13 18.80
C TYR A 124 -9.39 9.24 19.61
N ALA A 125 -8.98 9.46 20.87
CA ALA A 125 -9.56 10.48 21.73
C ALA A 125 -9.04 11.88 21.42
N ASP A 126 -7.74 12.00 21.13
CA ASP A 126 -7.02 13.26 21.05
C ASP A 126 -6.74 13.71 19.58
N GLY A 127 -7.10 12.90 18.60
CA GLY A 127 -6.84 13.14 17.19
C GLY A 127 -7.94 12.65 16.25
N VAL A 128 -7.60 12.56 14.97
CA VAL A 128 -8.44 11.98 13.92
C VAL A 128 -7.74 10.77 13.31
N THR A 129 -8.54 9.75 12.96
CA THR A 129 -8.04 8.58 12.24
C THR A 129 -8.12 8.77 10.73
N MET A 130 -7.52 7.86 9.94
CA MET A 130 -7.65 7.83 8.48
C MET A 130 -9.11 8.00 8.03
N GLY A 131 -9.32 8.74 6.95
CA GLY A 131 -10.63 9.11 6.45
C GLY A 131 -11.23 10.36 7.07
N GLY A 132 -10.65 10.85 8.19
CA GLY A 132 -11.13 12.01 8.93
C GLY A 132 -10.66 13.36 8.37
N ASP A 133 -11.24 14.41 8.95
CA ASP A 133 -10.90 15.81 8.70
C ASP A 133 -10.29 16.41 9.96
N LEU A 134 -9.14 17.11 9.83
CA LEU A 134 -8.50 17.86 10.90
C LEU A 134 -8.42 19.34 10.51
N LEU A 135 -8.84 20.21 11.41
CA LEU A 135 -8.68 21.67 11.24
C LEU A 135 -7.26 22.09 11.62
N ALA A 136 -6.65 22.93 10.79
CA ALA A 136 -5.39 23.56 11.11
C ALA A 136 -5.60 24.52 12.29
N GLN A 137 -4.94 24.26 13.43
CA GLN A 137 -5.15 25.06 14.65
C GLN A 137 -4.16 26.22 14.80
N SER A 138 -2.98 26.10 14.18
CA SER A 138 -1.88 27.07 14.30
C SER A 138 -0.93 26.95 13.12
N ALA A 139 0.13 27.76 13.13
CA ALA A 139 1.24 27.63 12.19
C ALA A 139 2.07 26.34 12.39
N GLU A 140 1.87 25.63 13.50
CA GLU A 140 2.55 24.38 13.77
C GLU A 140 1.87 23.22 13.05
N SER A 141 2.68 22.36 12.44
CA SER A 141 2.20 21.11 11.82
C SER A 141 1.54 20.19 12.86
N PRO A 142 0.41 19.56 12.55
CA PRO A 142 -0.04 18.44 13.36
C PRO A 142 1.00 17.32 13.38
N GLU A 143 0.93 16.51 14.41
CA GLU A 143 1.62 15.24 14.48
C GLU A 143 0.87 14.19 13.67
N PHE A 144 1.62 13.37 12.99
CA PHE A 144 1.11 12.19 12.29
C PHE A 144 1.71 10.94 12.92
N VAL A 145 0.86 9.99 13.28
CA VAL A 145 1.27 8.66 13.75
C VAL A 145 0.93 7.64 12.67
N ALA A 146 1.96 7.01 12.13
CA ALA A 146 1.88 5.91 11.20
C ALA A 146 2.29 4.60 11.90
N TRP A 147 1.46 3.58 11.80
CA TRP A 147 1.75 2.27 12.37
C TRP A 147 1.33 1.17 11.41
N VAL A 148 2.29 0.34 11.00
CA VAL A 148 2.07 -0.75 10.04
C VAL A 148 2.60 -2.04 10.61
N ALA A 149 1.81 -3.11 10.52
CA ALA A 149 2.22 -4.48 10.78
C ALA A 149 2.13 -5.30 9.48
N ARG A 150 3.15 -6.11 9.22
CA ARG A 150 3.18 -7.00 8.04
C ARG A 150 2.12 -8.10 8.13
N ASP A 151 1.84 -8.74 7.01
CA ASP A 151 1.27 -10.08 6.97
C ASP A 151 2.35 -11.09 7.39
N ALA A 152 2.06 -11.95 8.37
CA ALA A 152 3.02 -12.96 8.83
C ALA A 152 3.38 -13.99 7.75
N MET A 153 2.52 -14.14 6.74
CA MET A 153 2.70 -15.08 5.61
C MET A 153 3.37 -14.43 4.40
N SER A 154 3.61 -13.11 4.44
CA SER A 154 4.25 -12.35 3.37
C SER A 154 5.65 -11.87 3.75
N ALA A 155 6.28 -11.07 2.88
CA ALA A 155 7.59 -10.53 3.10
C ALA A 155 7.63 -9.53 4.28
N PRO A 156 8.79 -9.31 4.93
CA PRO A 156 8.97 -8.27 5.93
C PRO A 156 8.77 -6.87 5.34
N LEU A 157 8.37 -5.92 6.21
CA LEU A 157 8.24 -4.52 5.85
C LEU A 157 9.61 -3.90 5.54
N GLN A 158 9.68 -3.13 4.46
CA GLN A 158 10.87 -2.37 4.09
C GLN A 158 10.84 -0.94 4.62
N ARG A 159 9.71 -0.23 4.43
CA ARG A 159 9.56 1.18 4.82
C ARG A 159 8.12 1.62 4.90
N VAL A 160 7.93 2.72 5.61
CA VAL A 160 6.65 3.46 5.65
C VAL A 160 6.86 4.84 5.07
N GLN A 161 5.93 5.28 4.27
CA GLN A 161 5.89 6.59 3.61
C GLN A 161 4.66 7.37 4.03
N ILE A 162 4.81 8.66 4.20
CA ILE A 162 3.69 9.61 4.19
C ILE A 162 3.69 10.31 2.83
N ILE A 163 2.53 10.38 2.22
CA ILE A 163 2.30 11.10 0.98
C ILE A 163 1.42 12.31 1.30
N LYS A 164 1.94 13.50 0.98
CA LYS A 164 1.21 14.77 1.04
C LYS A 164 0.74 15.15 -0.36
N GLY A 165 -0.53 15.52 -0.48
CA GLY A 165 -1.08 16.12 -1.70
C GLY A 165 -1.71 17.47 -1.39
N TRP A 166 -1.47 18.47 -2.26
CA TRP A 166 -2.03 19.81 -2.13
C TRP A 166 -2.19 20.48 -3.50
N VAL A 167 -2.76 21.66 -3.52
CA VAL A 167 -2.84 22.50 -4.73
C VAL A 167 -2.05 23.78 -4.46
N GLU A 168 -1.14 24.12 -5.37
CA GLU A 168 -0.35 25.34 -5.35
C GLU A 168 -0.41 25.99 -6.72
N ASP A 169 -0.71 27.27 -6.79
CA ASP A 169 -0.86 28.03 -8.04
C ASP A 169 -1.79 27.37 -9.07
N GLY A 170 -2.83 26.68 -8.59
CA GLY A 170 -3.81 25.97 -9.43
C GLY A 170 -3.32 24.61 -9.96
N ALA A 171 -2.11 24.19 -9.63
CA ALA A 171 -1.54 22.89 -10.00
C ALA A 171 -1.55 21.90 -8.83
N ALA A 172 -1.87 20.63 -9.11
CA ALA A 172 -1.76 19.56 -8.13
C ALA A 172 -0.29 19.28 -7.84
N GLN A 173 0.04 19.18 -6.56
CA GLN A 173 1.38 18.85 -6.05
C GLN A 173 1.31 17.57 -5.24
N GLU A 174 2.37 16.81 -5.26
CA GLU A 174 2.55 15.61 -4.44
C GLU A 174 3.97 15.55 -3.88
N ARG A 175 4.08 15.13 -2.62
CA ARG A 175 5.37 14.80 -2.00
C ARG A 175 5.30 13.46 -1.31
N VAL A 176 6.29 12.61 -1.57
CA VAL A 176 6.45 11.30 -0.94
C VAL A 176 7.64 11.36 0.01
N ILE A 177 7.39 11.11 1.29
CA ILE A 177 8.40 11.18 2.37
C ILE A 177 8.45 9.82 3.05
N ASP A 178 9.63 9.19 3.11
CA ASP A 178 9.82 8.01 3.95
C ASP A 178 9.91 8.48 5.41
N VAL A 179 9.20 7.81 6.32
CA VAL A 179 9.12 8.20 7.73
C VAL A 179 9.57 7.10 8.69
N ALA A 180 9.65 5.86 8.22
CA ALA A 180 10.24 4.73 8.94
C ALA A 180 10.94 3.80 7.97
N CYS A 181 12.16 3.39 8.32
CA CYS A 181 13.00 2.47 7.54
C CYS A 181 13.24 1.19 8.36
N SER A 182 13.27 0.04 7.68
CA SER A 182 13.65 -1.21 8.31
C SER A 182 15.12 -1.20 8.78
N GLY A 183 15.46 -2.07 9.71
CA GLY A 183 16.81 -2.16 10.27
C GLY A 183 17.21 -0.95 11.13
N GLY A 184 16.27 -0.13 11.58
CA GLY A 184 16.56 1.08 12.36
C GLY A 184 17.34 2.15 11.58
N MET A 185 17.37 2.07 10.26
CA MET A 185 18.08 3.04 9.42
C MET A 185 17.38 4.41 9.46
N ALA A 186 18.19 5.47 9.43
CA ALA A 186 17.68 6.82 9.36
C ALA A 186 17.26 7.17 7.91
N VAL A 187 16.19 7.95 7.79
CA VAL A 187 15.80 8.56 6.52
C VAL A 187 16.86 9.61 6.12
N ASP A 188 17.30 9.59 4.88
CA ASP A 188 18.17 10.63 4.33
C ASP A 188 17.41 11.97 4.27
N PRO A 189 17.84 12.98 5.01
CA PRO A 189 17.14 14.27 5.06
C PRO A 189 17.19 15.07 3.75
N THR A 190 18.10 14.73 2.85
CA THR A 190 18.26 15.41 1.55
C THR A 190 17.26 14.86 0.52
N THR A 191 17.08 13.55 0.52
CA THR A 191 16.22 12.87 -0.47
C THR A 191 14.85 12.52 0.10
N ASN A 192 14.66 12.55 1.42
CA ASN A 192 13.50 12.02 2.14
C ASN A 192 13.23 10.54 1.83
N ARG A 193 14.31 9.75 1.68
CA ARG A 193 14.23 8.33 1.36
C ARG A 193 15.01 7.46 2.36
N CYS A 194 14.50 6.26 2.58
CA CYS A 194 15.24 5.22 3.27
C CYS A 194 16.41 4.75 2.41
N PRO A 195 17.56 4.45 3.01
CA PRO A 195 18.60 3.68 2.33
C PRO A 195 18.09 2.32 1.87
N ASP A 196 18.78 1.72 0.90
CA ASP A 196 18.54 0.33 0.52
C ASP A 196 18.83 -0.58 1.72
N ASN A 197 17.90 -1.46 2.06
CA ASN A 197 18.04 -2.39 3.16
C ASN A 197 18.74 -3.70 2.76
N GLY A 198 19.12 -3.85 1.49
CA GLY A 198 19.80 -5.04 0.97
C GLY A 198 18.89 -6.26 0.80
N ALA A 199 17.57 -6.11 0.83
CA ALA A 199 16.65 -7.19 0.55
C ALA A 199 16.77 -7.67 -0.90
N SER A 200 16.84 -8.98 -1.08
CA SER A 200 17.03 -9.61 -2.38
C SER A 200 16.04 -10.75 -2.62
N VAL A 201 15.83 -11.04 -3.90
CA VAL A 201 15.01 -12.16 -4.39
C VAL A 201 15.89 -13.02 -5.31
N ASP A 202 15.96 -14.31 -5.06
CA ASP A 202 16.50 -15.26 -6.03
C ASP A 202 15.38 -15.65 -7.00
N ILE A 203 15.43 -15.17 -8.23
CA ILE A 203 14.40 -15.42 -9.22
C ILE A 203 14.40 -16.86 -9.76
N SER A 204 15.42 -17.66 -9.44
CA SER A 204 15.49 -19.07 -9.89
C SER A 204 14.59 -20.00 -9.07
N ASP A 205 14.33 -19.66 -7.81
CA ASP A 205 13.46 -20.42 -6.91
C ASP A 205 12.49 -19.54 -6.10
N CYS A 206 12.54 -18.23 -6.34
CA CYS A 206 11.74 -17.21 -5.65
C CYS A 206 11.98 -17.12 -4.14
N SER A 207 13.12 -17.60 -3.65
CA SER A 207 13.51 -17.39 -2.26
C SER A 207 13.84 -15.91 -1.99
N ILE A 208 13.53 -15.44 -0.78
CA ILE A 208 13.74 -14.06 -0.34
C ILE A 208 14.66 -13.99 0.86
N SER A 209 15.28 -12.84 1.08
CA SER A 209 16.04 -12.55 2.30
C SER A 209 15.13 -12.66 3.52
N SER A 210 15.37 -13.63 4.40
CA SER A 210 14.52 -13.91 5.56
C SER A 210 14.86 -13.05 6.80
N ASN A 211 16.05 -12.46 6.84
CA ASN A 211 16.61 -11.72 7.97
C ASN A 211 16.70 -10.20 7.74
N VAL A 212 16.05 -9.70 6.72
CA VAL A 212 16.02 -8.27 6.34
C VAL A 212 14.58 -7.77 6.38
N GLY A 213 14.38 -6.56 6.91
CA GLY A 213 13.06 -5.96 7.05
C GLY A 213 12.45 -6.17 8.44
N GLU A 214 11.26 -5.64 8.66
CA GLU A 214 10.62 -5.59 9.97
C GLU A 214 9.24 -6.25 9.98
N ALA A 215 8.85 -6.75 11.15
CA ALA A 215 7.49 -7.24 11.38
C ALA A 215 6.50 -6.08 11.59
N GLU A 216 6.99 -4.97 12.11
CA GLU A 216 6.23 -3.78 12.45
C GLU A 216 7.10 -2.54 12.27
N LEU A 217 6.51 -1.48 11.71
CA LEU A 217 7.14 -0.16 11.61
C LEU A 217 6.19 0.90 12.15
N LYS A 218 6.74 1.81 12.96
CA LYS A 218 6.03 2.97 13.52
C LYS A 218 6.81 4.24 13.26
N ALA A 219 6.08 5.34 13.09
CA ALA A 219 6.65 6.68 13.05
C ALA A 219 5.69 7.69 13.67
N LYS A 220 6.26 8.66 14.37
CA LYS A 220 5.61 9.92 14.73
C LYS A 220 6.34 11.02 13.97
N TRP A 221 5.62 11.79 13.16
CA TRP A 221 6.21 12.73 12.22
C TRP A 221 5.42 14.03 12.15
N ARG A 222 6.09 15.14 11.90
CA ARG A 222 5.51 16.45 11.60
C ARG A 222 6.00 16.92 10.25
N ASP A 223 5.13 17.58 9.49
CA ASP A 223 5.51 18.14 8.18
C ASP A 223 6.32 19.45 8.40
N PRO A 224 7.62 19.46 8.04
CA PRO A 224 8.44 20.68 8.19
C PRO A 224 8.05 21.79 7.21
N GLU A 225 7.26 21.45 6.18
CA GLU A 225 6.75 22.40 5.17
C GLU A 225 5.22 22.51 5.25
N PHE A 226 4.70 22.44 6.47
CA PHE A 226 3.28 22.63 6.72
C PHE A 226 2.87 24.09 6.50
N ASP A 227 1.81 24.30 5.73
CA ASP A 227 1.16 25.59 5.57
C ASP A 227 -0.27 25.53 6.12
N PRO A 228 -0.58 26.20 7.24
CA PRO A 228 -1.91 26.17 7.85
C PRO A 228 -2.98 26.86 7.01
N SER A 229 -2.62 27.67 6.01
CA SER A 229 -3.54 28.31 5.08
C SER A 229 -3.91 27.46 3.87
N GLN A 230 -3.26 26.30 3.71
CA GLN A 230 -3.39 25.45 2.56
C GLN A 230 -4.27 24.21 2.85
N ASN A 231 -5.19 23.91 1.96
CA ASN A 231 -5.85 22.60 1.97
C ASN A 231 -4.87 21.52 1.53
N ALA A 232 -4.68 20.51 2.36
CA ALA A 232 -3.82 19.38 2.06
C ALA A 232 -4.47 18.06 2.51
N PHE A 233 -4.01 16.96 1.96
CA PHE A 233 -4.34 15.64 2.48
C PHE A 233 -3.05 14.83 2.66
N TYR A 234 -3.10 13.92 3.63
CA TYR A 234 -2.00 13.03 3.94
C TYR A 234 -2.52 11.60 4.02
N TYR A 235 -1.79 10.67 3.44
CA TYR A 235 -2.05 9.23 3.60
C TYR A 235 -0.74 8.48 3.72
N ILE A 236 -0.79 7.28 4.26
CA ILE A 236 0.40 6.43 4.32
C ILE A 236 0.38 5.35 3.25
N ARG A 237 1.58 5.00 2.81
CA ARG A 237 1.88 3.81 2.04
C ARG A 237 3.02 3.07 2.72
N ALA A 238 2.85 1.78 2.97
CA ALA A 238 3.97 0.95 3.36
C ALA A 238 4.28 -0.07 2.27
N LEU A 239 5.56 -0.42 2.19
CA LEU A 239 6.06 -1.40 1.24
C LEU A 239 6.73 -2.54 1.99
N GLU A 240 6.46 -3.76 1.54
CA GLU A 240 7.23 -4.94 1.91
C GLU A 240 8.54 -5.01 1.13
N ASN A 241 9.44 -5.89 1.52
CA ASN A 241 10.57 -6.27 0.69
C ASN A 241 10.09 -6.89 -0.63
N PRO A 242 10.89 -6.85 -1.70
CA PRO A 242 10.51 -7.44 -2.97
C PRO A 242 10.34 -8.96 -2.86
N THR A 243 9.38 -9.48 -3.62
CA THR A 243 9.11 -10.91 -3.83
C THR A 243 9.02 -11.21 -5.32
N CYS A 244 9.02 -12.48 -5.73
CA CYS A 244 8.70 -12.82 -7.11
C CYS A 244 7.27 -12.38 -7.46
N ARG A 245 7.12 -11.84 -8.65
CA ARG A 245 5.81 -11.63 -9.26
C ARG A 245 5.20 -12.97 -9.70
N TRP A 246 3.87 -13.07 -9.77
CA TRP A 246 3.17 -14.29 -10.20
C TRP A 246 3.69 -14.84 -11.54
N SER A 247 4.08 -13.99 -12.47
CA SER A 247 4.63 -14.40 -13.77
C SER A 247 5.99 -15.10 -13.65
N THR A 248 6.80 -14.71 -12.68
CA THR A 248 8.07 -15.38 -12.36
C THR A 248 7.80 -16.73 -11.69
N TRP A 249 6.84 -16.82 -10.78
CA TRP A 249 6.39 -18.09 -10.22
C TRP A 249 5.90 -19.08 -11.28
N ASP A 250 5.16 -18.57 -12.28
CA ASP A 250 4.75 -19.41 -13.42
C ASP A 250 5.96 -19.96 -14.20
N ALA A 251 6.93 -19.09 -14.49
CA ALA A 251 8.15 -19.48 -15.20
C ALA A 251 8.97 -20.52 -14.41
N VAL A 252 9.17 -20.30 -13.11
CA VAL A 252 9.87 -21.24 -12.21
C VAL A 252 9.17 -22.61 -12.20
N ARG A 253 7.84 -22.64 -12.06
CA ARG A 253 7.05 -23.88 -12.05
C ARG A 253 7.06 -24.61 -13.40
N ALA A 254 7.13 -23.85 -14.49
CA ALA A 254 7.24 -24.41 -15.84
C ALA A 254 8.67 -24.79 -16.22
N GLY A 255 9.68 -24.44 -15.44
CA GLY A 255 11.09 -24.66 -15.74
C GLY A 255 11.60 -23.88 -16.94
N VAL A 256 11.09 -22.65 -17.13
CA VAL A 256 11.46 -21.75 -18.24
C VAL A 256 11.97 -20.41 -17.68
N GLU A 257 12.68 -19.66 -18.52
CA GLU A 257 13.09 -18.29 -18.16
C GLU A 257 11.89 -17.37 -18.03
N PRO A 258 11.91 -16.42 -17.07
CA PRO A 258 10.88 -15.39 -16.96
C PRO A 258 10.74 -14.59 -18.26
N ARG A 259 9.52 -14.24 -18.61
CA ARG A 259 9.22 -13.45 -19.80
C ARG A 259 9.94 -12.09 -19.74
N PRO A 260 10.77 -11.74 -20.77
CA PRO A 260 11.73 -10.63 -20.67
C PRO A 260 11.11 -9.23 -20.63
N ASP A 261 9.87 -9.07 -21.08
CA ASP A 261 9.13 -7.79 -21.08
C ASP A 261 8.22 -7.62 -19.85
N MET A 262 8.30 -8.54 -18.88
CA MET A 262 7.57 -8.45 -17.60
C MET A 262 8.53 -8.25 -16.43
N ALA A 263 8.09 -7.48 -15.44
CA ALA A 263 8.83 -7.34 -14.19
C ALA A 263 8.91 -8.71 -13.49
N THR A 264 10.10 -9.09 -13.03
CA THR A 264 10.32 -10.37 -12.34
C THR A 264 9.93 -10.31 -10.86
N THR A 265 9.96 -9.13 -10.27
CA THR A 265 9.65 -8.93 -8.85
C THR A 265 8.57 -7.88 -8.65
N ILE A 266 7.93 -7.91 -7.49
CA ILE A 266 6.96 -6.93 -7.03
C ILE A 266 7.24 -6.59 -5.58
N GLN A 267 6.90 -5.38 -5.16
CA GLN A 267 6.82 -4.99 -3.75
C GLN A 267 5.36 -4.80 -3.39
N GLU A 268 4.87 -5.63 -2.48
CA GLU A 268 3.52 -5.53 -1.97
C GLU A 268 3.35 -4.29 -1.10
N ARG A 269 2.13 -3.76 -1.06
CA ARG A 269 1.86 -2.44 -0.48
C ARG A 269 0.54 -2.40 0.25
N VAL A 270 0.47 -1.46 1.19
CA VAL A 270 -0.77 -1.03 1.84
C VAL A 270 -0.90 0.48 1.73
N TRP A 271 -2.12 0.99 1.52
CA TRP A 271 -2.46 2.41 1.53
C TRP A 271 -3.60 2.68 2.50
N SER A 272 -3.47 3.72 3.33
CA SER A 272 -4.58 4.19 4.16
C SER A 272 -5.50 5.13 3.38
N SER A 273 -6.74 5.29 3.84
CA SER A 273 -7.53 6.45 3.49
C SER A 273 -6.85 7.73 3.96
N PRO A 274 -6.99 8.86 3.24
CA PRO A 274 -6.33 10.11 3.59
C PRO A 274 -6.98 10.78 4.81
N ILE A 275 -6.15 11.52 5.57
CA ILE A 275 -6.59 12.54 6.51
C ILE A 275 -6.51 13.90 5.79
N TRP A 276 -7.58 14.66 5.86
CA TRP A 276 -7.70 15.96 5.23
C TRP A 276 -7.43 17.07 6.21
N ILE A 277 -6.49 17.98 5.88
CA ILE A 277 -6.21 19.19 6.66
C ILE A 277 -6.91 20.36 5.98
N THR A 278 -7.72 21.08 6.76
CA THR A 278 -8.49 22.23 6.26
C THR A 278 -8.10 23.47 7.07
N PRO A 279 -7.79 24.60 6.41
CA PRO A 279 -7.54 25.86 7.11
C PRO A 279 -8.72 26.27 7.99
N VAL A 280 -8.42 26.96 9.10
CA VAL A 280 -9.43 27.68 9.88
C VAL A 280 -9.70 29.00 9.16
N ASN A 281 -10.94 29.23 8.77
CA ASN A 281 -11.40 30.49 8.13
C ASN A 281 -11.39 31.66 9.09
#